data_120e2d04f3b083d877e91576d255b294
#
_entry.id   120e2d04f3b083d877e91576d255b294
#
_cell.length_a   1.000
_cell.length_b   1.000
_cell.length_c   1.000
_cell.angle_alpha   90.00
_cell.angle_beta   90.00
_cell.angle_gamma   90.00
#
_symmetry.space_group_name_H-M   'P 1'
#
loop_
_entity.id
_entity.type
_entity.pdbx_description
1 polymer ?
#
loop_
_entity_poly.entity_id
_entity_poly.type
_entity_poly.pdbx_seq_one_letter_code
_entity_poly.pdbx_strand_id
1 'polypeptide(L)'
;MRLPRTLILLFAPLSLFLAGCSTAPSLAPMRAEGVRARIAKLLPQSAVDRPGWAVDLYAAFDALHIEPSLENVCAVLAVAEQESNYRADPMVPGLGRIAREEIDRRAEHAGLPQVLVSTALRLRSPDSRTWNDRIDAARSEKELSDLFQDFVSQVPLGQRLLAGYNPVRTGGPMQVSVEFAEQHVKDHAYPYRMIGSVRDEVFSRRGGVYFGMAHLLGYPAPYNQPLYRFADFNAGRYASRNAAFQSAVSTLAGVTLDLDGDLVAPGSDAAKVGSTEAAVRSIGPRLGLSDGDIRRSLEQASQSSFEQTRLWMRVFELAEAQARRPVPRAVLPRIRLQSPKITRKLTTEWFARRVDERYQRCRGRAG
;
A
#
# COMPACT_ATOMS: atom_id res chain seq x y z
N MET A 1 8.19 35.34 -91.86
CA MET A 1 6.81 35.04 -91.55
C MET A 1 6.74 34.59 -90.08
N ARG A 2 6.23 35.42 -89.19
CA ARG A 2 6.21 35.19 -87.74
C ARG A 2 4.75 35.04 -87.28
N LEU A 3 4.44 33.94 -86.66
CA LEU A 3 3.12 33.63 -86.02
C LEU A 3 3.05 34.36 -84.65
N PRO A 4 1.86 34.82 -84.20
CA PRO A 4 1.69 35.42 -82.92
C PRO A 4 1.37 34.39 -81.81
N ARG A 5 1.96 34.59 -80.65
CA ARG A 5 1.68 33.79 -79.41
C ARG A 5 0.39 34.26 -78.77
N THR A 6 -0.56 33.38 -78.68
CA THR A 6 -1.83 33.58 -77.92
C THR A 6 -1.58 33.31 -76.45
N LEU A 7 -1.87 34.33 -75.61
CA LEU A 7 -1.75 34.30 -74.18
C LEU A 7 -3.08 33.69 -73.58
N ILE A 8 -3.01 32.49 -72.97
CA ILE A 8 -4.15 31.88 -72.31
C ILE A 8 -4.07 32.31 -70.81
N LEU A 9 -5.02 33.13 -70.38
CA LEU A 9 -5.25 33.45 -68.97
C LEU A 9 -6.02 32.30 -68.29
N LEU A 10 -5.33 31.56 -67.39
CA LEU A 10 -5.96 30.58 -66.51
C LEU A 10 -6.57 31.30 -65.29
N PHE A 11 -7.90 31.32 -65.25
CA PHE A 11 -8.66 31.68 -64.07
C PHE A 11 -8.65 30.48 -63.11
N ALA A 12 -7.97 30.57 -61.95
CA ALA A 12 -8.05 29.61 -60.86
C ALA A 12 -9.20 30.03 -59.90
N PRO A 13 -10.15 29.17 -59.62
CA PRO A 13 -11.15 29.46 -58.58
C PRO A 13 -10.54 29.33 -57.18
N LEU A 14 -10.55 30.42 -56.43
CA LEU A 14 -10.17 30.50 -55.03
C LEU A 14 -11.27 29.84 -54.18
N SER A 15 -11.09 28.55 -53.84
CA SER A 15 -11.95 27.82 -52.94
C SER A 15 -11.69 28.28 -51.51
N LEU A 16 -12.56 29.10 -50.91
CA LEU A 16 -12.57 29.37 -49.46
C LEU A 16 -12.96 28.11 -48.72
N PHE A 17 -11.97 27.46 -48.10
CA PHE A 17 -12.22 26.46 -47.05
C PHE A 17 -12.67 27.19 -45.77
N LEU A 18 -13.95 27.22 -45.49
CA LEU A 18 -14.51 27.50 -44.16
C LEU A 18 -14.12 26.34 -43.24
N ALA A 19 -13.00 26.51 -42.50
CA ALA A 19 -12.67 25.64 -41.38
C ALA A 19 -13.70 25.86 -40.24
N GLY A 20 -14.79 25.13 -40.29
CA GLY A 20 -15.74 25.03 -39.18
C GLY A 20 -15.02 24.36 -38.00
N CYS A 21 -14.70 25.12 -36.95
CA CYS A 21 -14.34 24.54 -35.65
C CYS A 21 -15.55 23.77 -35.12
N SER A 22 -15.65 22.48 -35.44
CA SER A 22 -16.54 21.58 -34.75
C SER A 22 -15.97 21.37 -33.35
N THR A 23 -16.45 22.12 -32.36
CA THR A 23 -16.30 21.76 -30.97
C THR A 23 -17.06 20.47 -30.72
N ALA A 24 -16.40 19.33 -30.98
CA ALA A 24 -16.91 18.05 -30.50
C ALA A 24 -17.04 18.16 -28.99
N PRO A 25 -18.20 17.86 -28.37
CA PRO A 25 -18.35 17.87 -26.92
C PRO A 25 -17.30 16.93 -26.36
N SER A 26 -16.47 17.46 -25.45
CA SER A 26 -15.44 16.69 -24.76
C SER A 26 -16.12 15.51 -24.04
N LEU A 27 -15.93 14.30 -24.53
CA LEU A 27 -16.47 13.06 -23.91
C LEU A 27 -15.87 12.79 -22.52
N ALA A 28 -14.77 13.46 -22.15
CA ALA A 28 -14.08 13.29 -20.88
C ALA A 28 -14.94 13.61 -19.65
N PRO A 29 -15.70 14.73 -19.57
CA PRO A 29 -16.53 15.03 -18.38
C PRO A 29 -17.66 14.03 -18.15
N MET A 30 -18.35 13.61 -19.23
CA MET A 30 -19.42 12.60 -19.15
C MET A 30 -18.88 11.22 -18.74
N ARG A 31 -17.68 10.87 -19.20
CA ARG A 31 -17.00 9.62 -18.80
C ARG A 31 -16.66 9.61 -17.32
N ALA A 32 -16.15 10.72 -16.77
CA ALA A 32 -15.84 10.88 -15.35
C ALA A 32 -17.10 10.74 -14.47
N GLU A 33 -18.20 11.37 -14.85
CA GLU A 33 -19.46 11.30 -14.12
C GLU A 33 -20.04 9.87 -14.12
N GLY A 34 -20.04 9.20 -15.25
CA GLY A 34 -20.49 7.82 -15.38
C GLY A 34 -19.67 6.85 -14.50
N VAL A 35 -18.35 7.04 -14.43
CA VAL A 35 -17.47 6.24 -13.55
C VAL A 35 -17.79 6.52 -12.09
N ARG A 36 -17.92 7.79 -11.67
CA ARG A 36 -18.27 8.15 -10.29
C ARG A 36 -19.64 7.59 -9.88
N ALA A 37 -20.65 7.66 -10.76
CA ALA A 37 -21.98 7.09 -10.51
C ALA A 37 -21.90 5.56 -10.31
N ARG A 38 -21.11 4.86 -11.12
CA ARG A 38 -20.87 3.44 -10.98
C ARG A 38 -20.16 3.10 -9.66
N ILE A 39 -19.12 3.84 -9.28
CA ILE A 39 -18.43 3.66 -8.00
C ILE A 39 -19.42 3.88 -6.83
N ALA A 40 -20.23 4.93 -6.87
CA ALA A 40 -21.25 5.22 -5.84
C ALA A 40 -22.28 4.10 -5.71
N LYS A 41 -22.66 3.43 -6.83
CA LYS A 41 -23.57 2.27 -6.82
C LYS A 41 -22.92 1.04 -6.15
N LEU A 42 -21.60 0.85 -6.32
CA LEU A 42 -20.86 -0.28 -5.75
C LEU A 42 -20.62 -0.15 -4.24
N LEU A 43 -20.67 1.07 -3.69
CA LEU A 43 -20.55 1.29 -2.25
C LEU A 43 -21.80 0.77 -1.52
N PRO A 44 -21.64 0.11 -0.34
CA PRO A 44 -22.78 -0.32 0.45
C PRO A 44 -23.59 0.87 0.98
N GLN A 45 -24.86 0.66 1.29
CA GLN A 45 -25.71 1.72 1.82
C GLN A 45 -25.25 2.28 3.16
N SER A 46 -24.51 1.47 3.93
CA SER A 46 -23.90 1.87 5.21
C SER A 46 -22.72 2.82 5.09
N ALA A 47 -22.14 2.99 3.89
CA ALA A 47 -21.05 3.94 3.67
C ALA A 47 -21.60 5.38 3.68
N VAL A 48 -21.14 6.19 4.63
CA VAL A 48 -21.51 7.60 4.75
C VAL A 48 -20.85 8.39 3.63
N ASP A 49 -21.59 9.33 3.03
CA ASP A 49 -21.13 10.19 1.92
C ASP A 49 -20.60 9.40 0.71
N ARG A 50 -21.42 8.48 0.19
CA ARG A 50 -21.09 7.70 -1.01
C ARG A 50 -20.67 8.55 -2.21
N PRO A 51 -21.29 9.72 -2.50
CA PRO A 51 -20.83 10.60 -3.58
C PRO A 51 -19.41 11.12 -3.35
N GLY A 52 -19.07 11.57 -2.14
CA GLY A 52 -17.71 12.02 -1.81
C GLY A 52 -16.68 10.90 -1.93
N TRP A 53 -17.01 9.66 -1.51
CA TRP A 53 -16.16 8.49 -1.75
C TRP A 53 -15.92 8.24 -3.23
N ALA A 54 -16.96 8.37 -4.07
CA ALA A 54 -16.84 8.17 -5.50
C ALA A 54 -15.94 9.22 -6.17
N VAL A 55 -15.98 10.47 -5.67
CA VAL A 55 -15.08 11.54 -6.14
C VAL A 55 -13.63 11.24 -5.77
N ASP A 56 -13.36 10.90 -4.51
CA ASP A 56 -11.99 10.64 -4.04
C ASP A 56 -11.39 9.39 -4.72
N LEU A 57 -12.19 8.32 -4.87
CA LEU A 57 -11.77 7.12 -5.57
C LEU A 57 -11.46 7.40 -7.05
N TYR A 58 -12.34 8.12 -7.75
CA TYR A 58 -12.12 8.47 -9.14
C TYR A 58 -10.84 9.29 -9.32
N ALA A 59 -10.65 10.32 -8.48
CA ALA A 59 -9.44 11.15 -8.52
C ALA A 59 -8.16 10.34 -8.25
N ALA A 60 -8.21 9.35 -7.35
CA ALA A 60 -7.08 8.47 -7.09
C ALA A 60 -6.79 7.55 -8.29
N PHE A 61 -7.82 6.96 -8.92
CA PHE A 61 -7.64 6.15 -10.14
C PHE A 61 -7.01 6.95 -11.28
N ASP A 62 -7.51 8.17 -11.49
CA ASP A 62 -7.01 9.07 -12.54
C ASP A 62 -5.55 9.45 -12.31
N ALA A 63 -5.24 9.92 -11.09
CA ALA A 63 -3.88 10.36 -10.74
C ALA A 63 -2.83 9.23 -10.74
N LEU A 64 -3.24 8.01 -10.41
CA LEU A 64 -2.38 6.83 -10.43
C LEU A 64 -2.33 6.14 -11.80
N HIS A 65 -3.08 6.64 -12.79
CA HIS A 65 -3.23 6.03 -14.12
C HIS A 65 -3.66 4.56 -14.05
N ILE A 66 -4.52 4.24 -13.09
CA ILE A 66 -5.09 2.90 -12.91
C ILE A 66 -6.51 2.89 -13.49
N GLU A 67 -6.82 1.88 -14.31
CA GLU A 67 -8.14 1.75 -14.88
C GLU A 67 -9.19 1.50 -13.78
N PRO A 68 -10.29 2.30 -13.70
CA PRO A 68 -11.39 2.07 -12.76
C PRO A 68 -12.31 0.93 -13.24
N SER A 69 -11.73 -0.24 -13.51
CA SER A 69 -12.46 -1.45 -13.83
C SER A 69 -13.29 -1.92 -12.63
N LEU A 70 -14.25 -2.81 -12.85
CA LEU A 70 -15.05 -3.39 -11.77
C LEU A 70 -14.15 -4.09 -10.73
N GLU A 71 -13.15 -4.81 -11.23
CA GLU A 71 -12.19 -5.54 -10.41
C GLU A 71 -11.38 -4.59 -9.52
N ASN A 72 -10.80 -3.54 -10.10
CA ASN A 72 -9.97 -2.59 -9.37
C ASN A 72 -10.79 -1.78 -8.36
N VAL A 73 -11.98 -1.30 -8.75
CA VAL A 73 -12.88 -0.59 -7.84
C VAL A 73 -13.27 -1.50 -6.67
N CYS A 74 -13.72 -2.73 -6.94
CA CYS A 74 -14.11 -3.65 -5.87
C CYS A 74 -12.94 -4.07 -4.99
N ALA A 75 -11.72 -4.16 -5.51
CA ALA A 75 -10.53 -4.45 -4.70
C ALA A 75 -10.27 -3.34 -3.68
N VAL A 76 -10.29 -2.08 -4.11
CA VAL A 76 -10.09 -0.93 -3.20
C VAL A 76 -11.23 -0.82 -2.19
N LEU A 77 -12.49 -0.96 -2.63
CA LEU A 77 -13.64 -0.94 -1.73
C LEU A 77 -13.61 -2.06 -0.69
N ALA A 78 -13.16 -3.25 -1.07
CA ALA A 78 -13.06 -4.39 -0.15
C ALA A 78 -12.03 -4.16 0.96
N VAL A 79 -10.88 -3.58 0.63
CA VAL A 79 -9.85 -3.22 1.61
C VAL A 79 -10.36 -2.10 2.52
N ALA A 80 -10.96 -1.03 1.97
CA ALA A 80 -11.52 0.06 2.78
C ALA A 80 -12.64 -0.42 3.73
N GLU A 81 -13.48 -1.37 3.30
CA GLU A 81 -14.48 -2.00 4.15
C GLU A 81 -13.83 -2.84 5.27
N GLN A 82 -12.78 -3.59 4.95
CA GLN A 82 -12.08 -4.44 5.94
C GLN A 82 -11.38 -3.61 7.00
N GLU A 83 -10.67 -2.55 6.60
CA GLU A 83 -9.80 -1.78 7.48
C GLU A 83 -10.57 -0.78 8.35
N SER A 84 -11.57 -0.13 7.80
CA SER A 84 -12.22 1.00 8.49
C SER A 84 -13.75 1.01 8.43
N ASN A 85 -14.34 0.09 7.68
CA ASN A 85 -15.77 0.15 7.37
C ASN A 85 -16.16 1.50 6.72
N TYR A 86 -15.32 1.97 5.80
CA TYR A 86 -15.45 3.26 5.10
C TYR A 86 -15.36 4.50 6.02
N ARG A 87 -14.64 4.44 7.12
CA ARG A 87 -14.38 5.59 7.98
C ARG A 87 -12.98 6.15 7.71
N ALA A 88 -12.89 7.46 7.50
CA ALA A 88 -11.59 8.12 7.32
C ALA A 88 -10.76 8.05 8.62
N ASP A 89 -11.44 8.20 9.76
CA ASP A 89 -10.84 8.15 11.09
C ASP A 89 -11.61 7.13 11.96
N PRO A 90 -11.26 5.84 11.89
CA PRO A 90 -11.96 4.81 12.64
C PRO A 90 -11.64 4.88 14.13
N MET A 91 -12.68 4.79 14.95
CA MET A 91 -12.53 4.77 16.40
C MET A 91 -12.01 3.42 16.89
N VAL A 92 -11.10 3.45 17.86
CA VAL A 92 -10.50 2.29 18.51
C VAL A 92 -10.95 2.23 19.97
N PRO A 93 -11.79 1.26 20.36
CA PRO A 93 -12.20 1.12 21.75
C PRO A 93 -11.02 0.92 22.69
N GLY A 94 -10.96 1.69 23.78
CA GLY A 94 -9.93 1.57 24.80
C GLY A 94 -8.53 2.05 24.33
N LEU A 95 -8.44 2.88 23.31
CA LEU A 95 -7.18 3.33 22.73
C LEU A 95 -6.28 4.01 23.76
N GLY A 96 -6.82 4.86 24.64
CA GLY A 96 -6.05 5.52 25.70
C GLY A 96 -5.30 4.54 26.59
N ARG A 97 -5.97 3.46 27.02
CA ARG A 97 -5.32 2.40 27.83
C ARG A 97 -4.22 1.69 27.01
N ILE A 98 -4.52 1.31 25.78
CA ILE A 98 -3.54 0.66 24.89
C ILE A 98 -2.31 1.56 24.68
N ALA A 99 -2.53 2.85 24.49
CA ALA A 99 -1.44 3.82 24.30
C ALA A 99 -0.56 3.93 25.55
N ARG A 100 -1.14 3.92 26.75
CA ARG A 100 -0.36 3.92 28.01
C ARG A 100 0.48 2.67 28.16
N GLU A 101 -0.12 1.50 27.99
CA GLU A 101 0.58 0.21 28.05
C GLU A 101 1.78 0.18 27.08
N GLU A 102 1.61 0.76 25.90
CA GLU A 102 2.69 0.87 24.91
C GLU A 102 3.76 1.88 25.30
N ILE A 103 3.38 3.01 25.90
CA ILE A 103 4.34 4.00 26.44
C ILE A 103 5.18 3.35 27.54
N ASP A 104 4.55 2.66 28.49
CA ASP A 104 5.22 2.01 29.60
C ASP A 104 6.19 0.93 29.10
N ARG A 105 5.75 0.11 28.14
CA ARG A 105 6.57 -0.92 27.51
C ARG A 105 7.80 -0.33 26.81
N ARG A 106 7.62 0.77 26.06
CA ARG A 106 8.73 1.43 25.37
C ARG A 106 9.70 2.09 26.33
N ALA A 107 9.20 2.69 27.40
CA ALA A 107 10.01 3.27 28.45
C ALA A 107 10.88 2.22 29.14
N GLU A 108 10.30 1.07 29.46
CA GLU A 108 11.02 -0.06 30.03
C GLU A 108 12.13 -0.56 29.09
N HIS A 109 11.83 -0.76 27.81
CA HIS A 109 12.85 -1.14 26.82
C HIS A 109 13.97 -0.11 26.64
N ALA A 110 13.66 1.16 26.84
CA ALA A 110 14.65 2.25 26.82
C ALA A 110 15.39 2.45 28.14
N GLY A 111 15.09 1.65 29.17
CA GLY A 111 15.68 1.77 30.51
C GLY A 111 15.25 3.06 31.28
N LEU A 112 14.11 3.65 30.90
CA LEU A 112 13.57 4.84 31.54
C LEU A 112 12.77 4.48 32.78
N PRO A 113 13.08 5.08 33.96
CA PRO A 113 12.28 4.86 35.17
C PRO A 113 10.84 5.33 34.99
N GLN A 114 9.87 4.50 35.41
CA GLN A 114 8.44 4.78 35.24
C GLN A 114 7.99 6.06 35.97
N VAL A 115 8.67 6.45 37.04
CA VAL A 115 8.42 7.70 37.74
C VAL A 115 8.69 8.90 36.84
N LEU A 116 9.73 8.88 36.03
CA LEU A 116 10.02 9.96 35.08
C LEU A 116 8.94 10.07 33.99
N VAL A 117 8.52 8.94 33.44
CA VAL A 117 7.45 8.88 32.44
C VAL A 117 6.14 9.41 33.01
N SER A 118 5.73 8.92 34.18
CA SER A 118 4.50 9.37 34.84
C SER A 118 4.53 10.86 35.21
N THR A 119 5.69 11.39 35.60
CA THR A 119 5.87 12.82 35.89
C THR A 119 5.75 13.65 34.60
N ALA A 120 6.38 13.23 33.50
CA ALA A 120 6.27 13.89 32.20
C ALA A 120 4.82 13.93 31.70
N LEU A 121 4.08 12.83 31.84
CA LEU A 121 2.68 12.74 31.43
C LEU A 121 1.72 13.61 32.28
N ARG A 122 2.11 14.01 33.48
CA ARG A 122 1.35 14.97 34.33
C ARG A 122 1.59 16.43 33.96
N LEU A 123 2.59 16.73 33.14
CA LEU A 123 2.82 18.10 32.67
C LEU A 123 1.63 18.57 31.84
N ARG A 124 1.37 19.87 31.86
CA ARG A 124 0.30 20.50 31.11
C ARG A 124 0.69 20.61 29.62
N SER A 125 -0.24 20.24 28.76
CA SER A 125 -0.14 20.50 27.35
C SER A 125 -0.68 21.88 26.98
N PRO A 126 -0.53 22.36 25.73
CA PRO A 126 -0.98 23.70 25.30
C PRO A 126 -2.46 23.99 25.54
N ASP A 127 -3.32 22.96 25.57
CA ASP A 127 -4.75 23.08 25.82
C ASP A 127 -5.13 23.04 27.32
N SER A 128 -4.13 23.20 28.22
CA SER A 128 -4.26 23.21 29.68
C SER A 128 -4.61 21.87 30.34
N ARG A 129 -4.89 20.81 29.57
CA ARG A 129 -5.02 19.44 30.08
C ARG A 129 -3.64 18.80 30.28
N THR A 130 -3.54 17.78 31.13
CA THR A 130 -2.32 16.98 31.16
C THR A 130 -2.16 16.12 29.93
N TRP A 131 -0.93 15.75 29.59
CA TRP A 131 -0.71 14.77 28.51
C TRP A 131 -1.43 13.46 28.80
N ASN A 132 -1.49 13.09 30.07
CA ASN A 132 -2.21 11.95 30.56
C ASN A 132 -3.71 12.00 30.22
N ASP A 133 -4.39 13.12 30.54
CA ASP A 133 -5.82 13.29 30.25
C ASP A 133 -6.10 13.27 28.75
N ARG A 134 -5.18 13.81 27.94
CA ARG A 134 -5.30 13.80 26.48
C ARG A 134 -5.16 12.38 25.92
N ILE A 135 -4.20 11.59 26.43
CA ILE A 135 -4.02 10.19 26.03
C ILE A 135 -5.29 9.38 26.37
N ASP A 136 -5.82 9.55 27.59
CA ASP A 136 -7.04 8.84 28.02
C ASP A 136 -8.27 9.23 27.22
N ALA A 137 -8.34 10.45 26.74
CA ALA A 137 -9.43 10.95 25.93
C ALA A 137 -9.31 10.53 24.45
N ALA A 138 -8.14 10.09 23.99
CA ALA A 138 -7.91 9.72 22.59
C ALA A 138 -8.77 8.51 22.17
N ARG A 139 -9.50 8.65 21.08
CA ARG A 139 -10.44 7.64 20.56
C ARG A 139 -10.06 7.11 19.20
N SER A 140 -9.21 7.81 18.46
CA SER A 140 -8.74 7.41 17.14
C SER A 140 -7.22 7.47 17.03
N GLU A 141 -6.67 6.73 16.09
CA GLU A 141 -5.22 6.75 15.82
C GLU A 141 -4.76 8.12 15.33
N LYS A 142 -5.61 8.84 14.62
CA LYS A 142 -5.34 10.22 14.23
C LYS A 142 -5.13 11.10 15.46
N GLU A 143 -6.07 11.09 16.41
CA GLU A 143 -5.97 11.86 17.65
C GLU A 143 -4.71 11.52 18.43
N LEU A 144 -4.33 10.25 18.50
CA LEU A 144 -3.10 9.82 19.16
C LEU A 144 -1.84 10.28 18.41
N SER A 145 -1.88 10.25 17.07
CA SER A 145 -0.79 10.77 16.25
C SER A 145 -0.61 12.28 16.40
N ASP A 146 -1.72 13.03 16.38
CA ASP A 146 -1.71 14.49 16.56
C ASP A 146 -1.19 14.87 17.95
N LEU A 147 -1.63 14.15 18.99
CA LEU A 147 -1.15 14.31 20.36
C LEU A 147 0.35 14.10 20.47
N PHE A 148 0.90 13.09 19.81
CA PHE A 148 2.33 12.85 19.76
C PHE A 148 3.09 14.00 19.06
N GLN A 149 2.56 14.52 17.97
CA GLN A 149 3.15 15.66 17.26
C GLN A 149 3.14 16.92 18.13
N ASP A 150 2.03 17.19 18.83
CA ASP A 150 1.94 18.28 19.81
C ASP A 150 2.99 18.14 20.90
N PHE A 151 3.14 16.94 21.48
CA PHE A 151 4.16 16.66 22.49
C PHE A 151 5.58 16.95 21.96
N VAL A 152 5.90 16.42 20.80
CA VAL A 152 7.21 16.60 20.16
C VAL A 152 7.51 18.08 19.87
N SER A 153 6.48 18.87 19.54
CA SER A 153 6.63 20.31 19.28
C SER A 153 6.99 21.12 20.53
N GLN A 154 6.65 20.62 21.72
CA GLN A 154 6.95 21.28 23.02
C GLN A 154 8.33 20.92 23.54
N VAL A 155 8.97 19.88 23.04
CA VAL A 155 10.30 19.45 23.46
C VAL A 155 11.36 20.20 22.65
N PRO A 156 12.33 20.89 23.29
CA PRO A 156 13.45 21.49 22.56
C PRO A 156 14.16 20.48 21.68
N LEU A 157 14.30 20.81 20.39
CA LEU A 157 14.80 19.88 19.35
C LEU A 157 13.94 18.60 19.14
N GLY A 158 12.74 18.53 19.72
CA GLY A 158 11.89 17.35 19.69
C GLY A 158 11.56 16.89 18.27
N GLN A 159 11.23 17.81 17.38
CA GLN A 159 11.02 17.52 15.94
C GLN A 159 12.22 16.80 15.31
N ARG A 160 13.43 17.19 15.65
CA ARG A 160 14.66 16.61 15.11
C ARG A 160 14.99 15.25 15.72
N LEU A 161 14.69 15.06 17.00
CA LEU A 161 15.10 13.88 17.78
C LEU A 161 13.98 12.83 17.86
N LEU A 162 12.72 13.24 17.89
CA LEU A 162 11.59 12.37 18.25
C LEU A 162 10.57 12.15 17.11
N ALA A 163 10.58 12.93 16.02
CA ALA A 163 9.57 12.81 14.96
C ALA A 163 9.43 11.38 14.40
N GLY A 164 10.54 10.66 14.27
CA GLY A 164 10.56 9.26 13.81
C GLY A 164 9.97 8.24 14.78
N TYR A 165 9.68 8.63 16.02
CA TYR A 165 9.20 7.74 17.08
C TYR A 165 7.68 7.76 17.25
N ASN A 166 6.93 8.44 16.37
CA ASN A 166 5.46 8.41 16.43
C ASN A 166 4.96 6.96 16.47
N PRO A 167 4.19 6.58 17.50
CA PRO A 167 3.74 5.20 17.68
C PRO A 167 2.73 4.75 16.59
N VAL A 168 2.04 5.73 16.00
CA VAL A 168 1.04 5.47 14.95
C VAL A 168 1.74 5.44 13.59
N ARG A 169 1.84 4.26 13.02
CA ARG A 169 2.56 3.99 11.78
C ARG A 169 1.67 3.88 10.55
N THR A 170 0.40 3.54 10.75
CA THR A 170 -0.61 3.38 9.70
C THR A 170 -1.83 4.22 10.02
N GLY A 171 -2.65 4.55 9.03
CA GLY A 171 -3.88 5.31 9.26
C GLY A 171 -4.78 5.45 8.06
N GLY A 172 -5.84 6.21 8.29
CA GLY A 172 -6.84 6.51 7.26
C GLY A 172 -7.75 5.33 6.89
N PRO A 173 -8.60 5.51 5.90
CA PRO A 173 -9.65 4.53 5.56
C PRO A 173 -9.12 3.19 5.06
N MET A 174 -7.88 3.12 4.59
CA MET A 174 -7.25 1.88 4.15
C MET A 174 -6.08 1.45 5.04
N GLN A 175 -5.86 2.10 6.19
CA GLN A 175 -4.79 1.78 7.14
C GLN A 175 -3.40 1.67 6.45
N VAL A 176 -3.14 2.60 5.54
CA VAL A 176 -1.88 2.61 4.79
C VAL A 176 -0.72 3.14 5.66
N SER A 177 0.48 2.61 5.41
CA SER A 177 1.70 3.07 6.09
C SER A 177 2.03 4.52 5.76
N VAL A 178 2.32 5.32 6.79
CA VAL A 178 2.80 6.70 6.62
C VAL A 178 4.15 6.72 5.93
N GLU A 179 5.05 5.80 6.28
CA GLU A 179 6.37 5.66 5.65
C GLU A 179 6.23 5.37 4.15
N PHE A 180 5.31 4.46 3.77
CA PHE A 180 5.01 4.21 2.36
C PHE A 180 4.52 5.48 1.66
N ALA A 181 3.60 6.24 2.28
CA ALA A 181 3.08 7.47 1.71
C ALA A 181 4.18 8.54 1.53
N GLU A 182 5.03 8.72 2.54
CA GLU A 182 6.18 9.64 2.52
C GLU A 182 7.19 9.27 1.43
N GLN A 183 7.43 7.97 1.21
CA GLN A 183 8.28 7.52 0.12
C GLN A 183 7.60 7.71 -1.24
N HIS A 184 6.31 7.40 -1.34
CA HIS A 184 5.56 7.49 -2.58
C HIS A 184 5.53 8.91 -3.17
N VAL A 185 5.37 9.94 -2.33
CA VAL A 185 5.33 11.34 -2.80
C VAL A 185 6.69 11.89 -3.25
N LYS A 186 7.80 11.18 -3.01
CA LYS A 186 9.11 11.56 -3.56
C LYS A 186 9.20 11.26 -5.05
N ASP A 187 8.54 10.20 -5.48
CA ASP A 187 8.62 9.68 -6.85
C ASP A 187 7.35 9.95 -7.68
N HIS A 188 6.24 10.33 -7.02
CA HIS A 188 4.93 10.50 -7.65
C HIS A 188 4.26 11.79 -7.19
N ALA A 189 3.67 12.53 -8.14
CA ALA A 189 2.92 13.74 -7.84
C ALA A 189 1.64 13.38 -7.05
N TYR A 190 1.44 14.05 -5.91
CA TYR A 190 0.19 13.95 -5.15
C TYR A 190 -0.88 14.82 -5.80
N PRO A 191 -2.10 14.30 -6.09
CA PRO A 191 -3.09 15.00 -6.92
C PRO A 191 -3.79 16.18 -6.23
N TYR A 192 -3.58 16.37 -4.95
CA TYR A 192 -4.22 17.42 -4.18
C TYR A 192 -3.21 18.41 -3.64
N ARG A 193 -3.67 19.65 -3.38
CA ARG A 193 -2.88 20.57 -2.55
C ARG A 193 -2.76 19.97 -1.14
N MET A 194 -1.54 19.71 -0.72
CA MET A 194 -1.26 19.19 0.60
C MET A 194 -1.58 20.23 1.68
N ILE A 195 -2.34 19.83 2.70
CA ILE A 195 -2.67 20.65 3.86
C ILE A 195 -1.98 20.01 5.06
N GLY A 196 -0.88 20.61 5.51
CA GLY A 196 -0.04 20.02 6.55
C GLY A 196 1.00 19.05 5.98
N SER A 197 1.15 17.91 6.59
CA SER A 197 2.14 16.87 6.24
C SER A 197 1.53 15.73 5.42
N VAL A 198 2.39 14.87 4.84
CA VAL A 198 1.95 13.60 4.21
C VAL A 198 1.18 12.72 5.20
N ARG A 199 1.61 12.72 6.47
CA ARG A 199 0.91 12.04 7.56
C ARG A 199 -0.52 12.53 7.70
N ASP A 200 -0.76 13.84 7.69
CA ASP A 200 -2.11 14.41 7.81
C ASP A 200 -3.00 13.99 6.63
N GLU A 201 -2.42 13.94 5.43
CA GLU A 201 -3.14 13.45 4.25
C GLU A 201 -3.47 11.95 4.35
N VAL A 202 -2.58 11.11 4.90
CA VAL A 202 -2.87 9.68 5.14
C VAL A 202 -4.12 9.49 6.00
N PHE A 203 -4.33 10.35 7.01
CA PHE A 203 -5.50 10.32 7.88
C PHE A 203 -6.76 10.98 7.28
N SER A 204 -6.65 11.61 6.11
CA SER A 204 -7.82 12.11 5.38
C SER A 204 -8.45 11.00 4.52
N ARG A 205 -9.74 11.15 4.15
CA ARG A 205 -10.37 10.19 3.22
C ARG A 205 -9.67 10.18 1.87
N ARG A 206 -9.46 11.35 1.28
CA ARG A 206 -8.85 11.50 -0.06
C ARG A 206 -7.42 10.94 -0.11
N GLY A 207 -6.59 11.30 0.86
CA GLY A 207 -5.19 10.87 0.91
C GLY A 207 -5.07 9.39 1.29
N GLY A 208 -5.80 8.91 2.31
CA GLY A 208 -5.79 7.50 2.68
C GLY A 208 -6.28 6.58 1.57
N VAL A 209 -7.26 7.02 0.75
CA VAL A 209 -7.69 6.30 -0.47
C VAL A 209 -6.60 6.32 -1.53
N TYR A 210 -5.99 7.48 -1.80
CA TYR A 210 -4.94 7.60 -2.81
C TYR A 210 -3.73 6.72 -2.48
N PHE A 211 -3.17 6.86 -1.28
CA PHE A 211 -2.01 6.06 -0.85
C PHE A 211 -2.34 4.58 -0.69
N GLY A 212 -3.53 4.26 -0.18
CA GLY A 212 -3.98 2.88 -0.06
C GLY A 212 -4.16 2.21 -1.42
N MET A 213 -4.74 2.92 -2.40
CA MET A 213 -4.85 2.43 -3.78
C MET A 213 -3.48 2.28 -4.44
N ALA A 214 -2.59 3.25 -4.26
CA ALA A 214 -1.21 3.15 -4.74
C ALA A 214 -0.51 1.91 -4.16
N HIS A 215 -0.67 1.65 -2.86
CA HIS A 215 -0.09 0.48 -2.22
C HIS A 215 -0.66 -0.83 -2.75
N LEU A 216 -1.99 -0.92 -2.91
CA LEU A 216 -2.68 -2.12 -3.35
C LEU A 216 -2.47 -2.43 -4.84
N LEU A 217 -2.61 -1.42 -5.72
CA LEU A 217 -2.68 -1.59 -7.16
C LEU A 217 -1.49 -1.01 -7.92
N GLY A 218 -0.74 -0.08 -7.33
CA GLY A 218 0.33 0.68 -8.00
C GLY A 218 1.65 -0.10 -8.18
N TYR A 219 1.60 -1.43 -8.33
CA TYR A 219 2.77 -2.25 -8.67
C TYR A 219 2.38 -3.40 -9.62
N PRO A 220 3.26 -3.84 -10.50
CA PRO A 220 3.01 -4.96 -11.39
C PRO A 220 3.07 -6.28 -10.60
N ALA A 221 1.93 -6.79 -10.16
CA ALA A 221 1.85 -8.08 -9.49
C ALA A 221 1.58 -9.20 -10.51
N PRO A 222 2.30 -10.34 -10.40
CA PRO A 222 2.18 -11.45 -11.34
C PRO A 222 0.98 -12.36 -11.05
N TYR A 223 -0.06 -11.84 -10.40
CA TYR A 223 -1.19 -12.64 -9.91
C TYR A 223 -2.42 -12.51 -10.79
N ASN A 224 -3.04 -13.64 -11.10
CA ASN A 224 -4.33 -13.71 -11.77
C ASN A 224 -5.51 -13.58 -10.79
N GLN A 225 -5.26 -13.72 -9.47
CA GLN A 225 -6.29 -13.67 -8.43
C GLN A 225 -6.03 -12.50 -7.48
N PRO A 226 -7.02 -11.63 -7.23
CA PRO A 226 -6.91 -10.51 -6.30
C PRO A 226 -6.55 -10.92 -4.86
N LEU A 227 -6.87 -12.15 -4.47
CA LEU A 227 -6.57 -12.73 -3.16
C LEU A 227 -5.12 -12.55 -2.75
N TYR A 228 -4.17 -12.74 -3.67
CA TYR A 228 -2.74 -12.57 -3.39
C TYR A 228 -2.36 -11.09 -3.20
N ARG A 229 -2.99 -10.17 -3.94
CA ARG A 229 -2.81 -8.73 -3.69
C ARG A 229 -3.34 -8.30 -2.33
N PHE A 230 -4.43 -8.91 -1.86
CA PHE A 230 -4.96 -8.65 -0.51
C PHE A 230 -4.00 -9.15 0.57
N ALA A 231 -3.37 -10.30 0.36
CA ALA A 231 -2.33 -10.79 1.25
C ALA A 231 -1.11 -9.86 1.25
N ASP A 232 -0.66 -9.43 0.08
CA ASP A 232 0.46 -8.50 -0.09
C ASP A 232 0.16 -7.12 0.51
N PHE A 233 -1.08 -6.65 0.46
CA PHE A 233 -1.48 -5.40 1.10
C PHE A 233 -1.20 -5.41 2.61
N ASN A 234 -1.42 -6.54 3.25
CA ASN A 234 -1.20 -6.73 4.68
C ASN A 234 0.27 -7.07 5.03
N ALA A 235 0.93 -7.87 4.20
CA ALA A 235 2.24 -8.44 4.49
C ALA A 235 3.42 -7.71 3.80
N GLY A 236 3.12 -6.79 2.89
CA GLY A 236 4.10 -6.14 2.02
C GLY A 236 4.00 -6.61 0.58
N ARG A 237 4.28 -5.70 -0.36
CA ARG A 237 4.23 -6.00 -1.80
C ARG A 237 5.09 -7.21 -2.13
N TYR A 238 4.57 -8.09 -2.98
CA TYR A 238 5.20 -9.34 -3.41
C TYR A 238 5.35 -10.43 -2.34
N ALA A 239 4.82 -10.27 -1.13
CA ALA A 239 4.93 -11.28 -0.08
C ALA A 239 4.38 -12.64 -0.52
N SER A 240 3.27 -12.68 -1.27
CA SER A 240 2.69 -13.94 -1.79
C SER A 240 3.59 -14.63 -2.82
N ARG A 241 4.27 -13.87 -3.68
CA ARG A 241 5.26 -14.36 -4.63
C ARG A 241 6.49 -14.90 -3.90
N ASN A 242 6.96 -14.15 -2.93
CA ASN A 242 8.14 -14.52 -2.14
C ASN A 242 7.86 -15.76 -1.28
N ALA A 243 6.67 -15.90 -0.71
CA ALA A 243 6.26 -17.12 0.00
C ALA A 243 6.22 -18.34 -0.92
N ALA A 244 5.83 -18.17 -2.20
CA ALA A 244 5.94 -19.25 -3.19
C ALA A 244 7.40 -19.63 -3.47
N PHE A 245 8.30 -18.65 -3.55
CA PHE A 245 9.74 -18.90 -3.68
C PHE A 245 10.29 -19.66 -2.45
N GLN A 246 9.93 -19.23 -1.23
CA GLN A 246 10.30 -19.94 0.01
C GLN A 246 9.80 -21.39 -0.01
N SER A 247 8.57 -21.63 -0.47
CA SER A 247 8.00 -22.98 -0.59
C SER A 247 8.78 -23.86 -1.58
N ALA A 248 9.18 -23.31 -2.73
CA ALA A 248 10.01 -24.00 -3.70
C ALA A 248 11.41 -24.33 -3.14
N VAL A 249 12.03 -23.36 -2.47
CA VAL A 249 13.33 -23.55 -1.80
C VAL A 249 13.23 -24.58 -0.68
N SER A 250 12.19 -24.56 0.16
CA SER A 250 11.92 -25.58 1.19
C SER A 250 11.94 -26.98 0.60
N THR A 251 11.26 -27.18 -0.52
CA THR A 251 11.18 -28.47 -1.21
C THR A 251 12.56 -28.92 -1.74
N LEU A 252 13.31 -28.00 -2.34
CA LEU A 252 14.61 -28.30 -2.94
C LEU A 252 15.72 -28.56 -1.91
N ALA A 253 15.70 -27.82 -0.80
CA ALA A 253 16.70 -27.92 0.27
C ALA A 253 16.36 -29.01 1.31
N GLY A 254 15.12 -29.51 1.31
CA GLY A 254 14.66 -30.49 2.29
C GLY A 254 14.51 -29.91 3.70
N VAL A 255 14.26 -28.59 3.82
CA VAL A 255 14.10 -27.90 5.10
C VAL A 255 12.76 -27.19 5.16
N THR A 256 12.21 -27.00 6.36
CA THR A 256 10.98 -26.22 6.55
C THR A 256 11.34 -24.75 6.72
N LEU A 257 10.84 -23.90 5.84
CA LEU A 257 10.93 -22.43 5.94
C LEU A 257 9.58 -21.85 6.36
N ASP A 258 9.61 -20.76 7.12
CA ASP A 258 8.44 -19.93 7.32
C ASP A 258 8.09 -19.24 5.99
N LEU A 259 6.83 -19.36 5.58
CA LEU A 259 6.34 -18.74 4.35
C LEU A 259 5.82 -17.33 4.67
N ASP A 260 6.71 -16.45 5.09
CA ASP A 260 6.43 -15.09 5.52
C ASP A 260 6.64 -14.04 4.41
N GLY A 261 7.32 -14.42 3.33
CA GLY A 261 7.65 -13.54 2.22
C GLY A 261 8.95 -12.77 2.44
N ASP A 262 9.62 -12.89 3.58
CA ASP A 262 10.88 -12.24 3.88
C ASP A 262 12.05 -13.09 3.39
N LEU A 263 12.69 -12.67 2.30
CA LEU A 263 13.79 -13.42 1.70
C LEU A 263 15.16 -13.06 2.26
N VAL A 264 15.26 -11.88 2.85
CA VAL A 264 16.48 -11.36 3.49
C VAL A 264 16.14 -10.93 4.91
N ALA A 265 17.02 -11.20 5.87
CA ALA A 265 16.81 -10.80 7.26
C ALA A 265 16.67 -9.26 7.38
N PRO A 266 15.65 -8.75 8.11
CA PRO A 266 15.42 -7.32 8.27
C PRO A 266 16.63 -6.62 8.90
N GLY A 267 17.01 -5.45 8.38
CA GLY A 267 18.14 -4.65 8.87
C GLY A 267 19.47 -5.35 8.78
N SER A 268 19.60 -6.36 7.91
CA SER A 268 20.80 -7.16 7.79
C SER A 268 21.90 -6.40 7.04
N ASP A 269 23.04 -6.29 7.68
CA ASP A 269 24.28 -6.16 6.96
C ASP A 269 24.61 -7.48 6.23
N ALA A 270 25.61 -7.48 5.36
CA ALA A 270 26.02 -8.66 4.59
C ALA A 270 26.45 -9.85 5.48
N ALA A 271 26.67 -9.66 6.79
CA ALA A 271 27.06 -10.68 7.75
C ALA A 271 25.88 -11.49 8.29
N LYS A 272 24.64 -10.97 8.20
CA LYS A 272 23.43 -11.65 8.69
C LYS A 272 22.77 -12.44 7.58
N VAL A 273 22.92 -13.76 7.64
CA VAL A 273 22.26 -14.70 6.73
C VAL A 273 20.97 -15.19 7.38
N GLY A 274 19.81 -14.84 6.75
CA GLY A 274 18.52 -15.34 7.20
C GLY A 274 18.27 -16.80 6.81
N SER A 275 17.19 -17.40 7.36
CA SER A 275 16.84 -18.81 7.11
C SER A 275 16.62 -19.12 5.63
N THR A 276 15.91 -18.25 4.92
CA THR A 276 15.67 -18.41 3.47
C THR A 276 16.99 -18.35 2.70
N GLU A 277 17.82 -17.36 2.96
CA GLU A 277 19.13 -17.24 2.30
C GLU A 277 20.03 -18.43 2.59
N ALA A 278 20.10 -18.92 3.84
CA ALA A 278 20.87 -20.09 4.21
C ALA A 278 20.41 -21.35 3.45
N ALA A 279 19.10 -21.55 3.33
CA ALA A 279 18.53 -22.65 2.56
C ALA A 279 18.85 -22.55 1.07
N VAL A 280 18.80 -21.36 0.48
CA VAL A 280 19.18 -21.13 -0.92
C VAL A 280 20.68 -21.40 -1.14
N ARG A 281 21.56 -20.94 -0.24
CA ARG A 281 23.01 -21.18 -0.31
C ARG A 281 23.33 -22.67 -0.23
N SER A 282 22.63 -23.46 0.60
CA SER A 282 22.84 -24.90 0.70
C SER A 282 22.62 -25.66 -0.62
N ILE A 283 21.76 -25.13 -1.50
CA ILE A 283 21.53 -25.68 -2.83
C ILE A 283 22.23 -24.88 -3.94
N GLY A 284 23.06 -23.89 -3.60
CA GLY A 284 23.80 -23.03 -4.53
C GLY A 284 24.54 -23.77 -5.64
N PRO A 285 25.28 -24.86 -5.36
CA PRO A 285 25.93 -25.68 -6.39
C PRO A 285 24.95 -26.26 -7.42
N ARG A 286 23.77 -26.69 -7.00
CA ARG A 286 22.71 -27.18 -7.90
C ARG A 286 22.11 -26.06 -8.76
N LEU A 287 22.10 -24.83 -8.23
CA LEU A 287 21.63 -23.64 -8.94
C LEU A 287 22.69 -23.09 -9.91
N GLY A 288 23.96 -23.44 -9.73
CA GLY A 288 25.10 -22.85 -10.44
C GLY A 288 25.30 -21.38 -10.09
N LEU A 289 25.12 -21.00 -8.83
CA LEU A 289 25.21 -19.63 -8.32
C LEU A 289 26.15 -19.56 -7.10
N SER A 290 26.93 -18.49 -7.03
CA SER A 290 27.71 -18.16 -5.84
C SER A 290 26.83 -17.53 -4.75
N ASP A 291 27.33 -17.56 -3.49
CA ASP A 291 26.63 -16.89 -2.36
C ASP A 291 26.38 -15.41 -2.61
N GLY A 292 27.33 -14.73 -3.27
CA GLY A 292 27.18 -13.31 -3.65
C GLY A 292 26.10 -13.08 -4.70
N ASP A 293 25.93 -13.99 -5.68
CA ASP A 293 24.87 -13.91 -6.68
C ASP A 293 23.50 -14.17 -6.05
N ILE A 294 23.45 -15.13 -5.14
CA ILE A 294 22.24 -15.44 -4.36
C ILE A 294 21.81 -14.21 -3.57
N ARG A 295 22.71 -13.61 -2.79
CA ARG A 295 22.40 -12.42 -1.98
C ARG A 295 21.89 -11.26 -2.83
N ARG A 296 22.62 -10.88 -3.89
CA ARG A 296 22.19 -9.79 -4.80
C ARG A 296 20.83 -10.05 -5.44
N SER A 297 20.49 -11.30 -5.72
CA SER A 297 19.18 -11.65 -6.25
C SER A 297 18.08 -11.53 -5.18
N LEU A 298 18.32 -12.01 -3.95
CA LEU A 298 17.36 -11.94 -2.86
C LEU A 298 17.07 -10.48 -2.42
N GLU A 299 18.03 -9.58 -2.52
CA GLU A 299 17.85 -8.15 -2.26
C GLU A 299 16.86 -7.48 -3.21
N GLN A 300 16.56 -8.10 -4.36
CA GLN A 300 15.52 -7.65 -5.29
C GLN A 300 14.11 -8.15 -4.93
N ALA A 301 13.94 -8.84 -3.79
CA ALA A 301 12.66 -9.44 -3.39
C ALA A 301 11.47 -8.47 -3.30
N SER A 302 11.72 -7.18 -3.11
CA SER A 302 10.70 -6.13 -3.11
C SER A 302 10.42 -5.50 -4.48
N GLN A 303 11.07 -5.98 -5.54
CA GLN A 303 11.00 -5.43 -6.90
C GLN A 303 10.42 -6.46 -7.88
N SER A 304 9.78 -6.00 -8.95
CA SER A 304 9.28 -6.87 -10.03
C SER A 304 10.41 -7.61 -10.75
N SER A 305 11.61 -7.03 -10.80
CA SER A 305 12.80 -7.62 -11.43
C SER A 305 13.26 -8.94 -10.79
N PHE A 306 12.85 -9.25 -9.56
CA PHE A 306 13.25 -10.49 -8.89
C PHE A 306 12.91 -11.75 -9.71
N GLU A 307 11.75 -11.76 -10.37
CA GLU A 307 11.33 -12.88 -11.22
C GLU A 307 12.20 -13.08 -12.46
N GLN A 308 12.94 -12.05 -12.85
CA GLN A 308 13.86 -12.09 -13.98
C GLN A 308 15.27 -12.51 -13.57
N THR A 309 15.53 -12.68 -12.27
CA THR A 309 16.84 -13.11 -11.78
C THR A 309 17.10 -14.58 -12.14
N ARG A 310 18.37 -14.90 -12.40
CA ARG A 310 18.80 -16.28 -12.61
C ARG A 310 18.45 -17.17 -11.42
N LEU A 311 18.51 -16.63 -10.20
CA LEU A 311 18.12 -17.34 -8.99
C LEU A 311 16.66 -17.81 -9.04
N TRP A 312 15.73 -16.89 -9.32
CA TRP A 312 14.30 -17.20 -9.43
C TRP A 312 14.05 -18.31 -10.46
N MET A 313 14.56 -18.11 -11.68
CA MET A 313 14.35 -19.05 -12.79
C MET A 313 14.87 -20.45 -12.43
N ARG A 314 16.08 -20.55 -11.89
CA ARG A 314 16.71 -21.85 -11.57
C ARG A 314 16.02 -22.57 -10.42
N VAL A 315 15.58 -21.84 -9.37
CA VAL A 315 14.82 -22.43 -8.26
C VAL A 315 13.54 -23.07 -8.76
N PHE A 316 12.75 -22.36 -9.56
CA PHE A 316 11.48 -22.90 -10.04
C PHE A 316 11.68 -24.01 -11.09
N GLU A 317 12.67 -23.90 -11.97
CA GLU A 317 13.02 -24.96 -12.91
C GLU A 317 13.33 -26.28 -12.17
N LEU A 318 14.20 -26.23 -11.17
CA LEU A 318 14.55 -27.41 -10.39
C LEU A 318 13.39 -27.94 -9.54
N ALA A 319 12.58 -27.04 -8.96
CA ALA A 319 11.43 -27.43 -8.16
C ALA A 319 10.37 -28.13 -9.03
N GLU A 320 10.11 -27.64 -10.24
CA GLU A 320 9.19 -28.27 -11.20
C GLU A 320 9.71 -29.60 -11.72
N ALA A 321 11.01 -29.69 -12.01
CA ALA A 321 11.64 -30.95 -12.40
C ALA A 321 11.53 -32.03 -11.29
N GLN A 322 11.75 -31.63 -10.03
CA GLN A 322 11.63 -32.52 -8.87
C GLN A 322 10.16 -32.92 -8.63
N ALA A 323 9.23 -31.97 -8.70
CA ALA A 323 7.81 -32.19 -8.47
C ALA A 323 7.10 -32.89 -9.65
N ARG A 324 7.70 -32.89 -10.84
CA ARG A 324 7.10 -33.35 -12.12
C ARG A 324 5.75 -32.70 -12.43
N ARG A 325 5.57 -31.47 -11.99
CA ARG A 325 4.36 -30.66 -12.22
C ARG A 325 4.71 -29.18 -12.03
N PRO A 326 3.88 -28.24 -12.59
CA PRO A 326 4.03 -26.83 -12.31
C PRO A 326 3.95 -26.54 -10.80
N VAL A 327 4.84 -25.67 -10.32
CA VAL A 327 4.87 -25.20 -8.93
C VAL A 327 4.20 -23.83 -8.84
N PRO A 328 3.33 -23.60 -7.84
CA PRO A 328 2.67 -22.30 -7.68
C PRO A 328 3.65 -21.12 -7.63
N ARG A 329 3.34 -20.04 -8.33
CA ARG A 329 4.11 -18.78 -8.30
C ARG A 329 3.60 -17.77 -7.28
N ALA A 330 2.51 -18.10 -6.59
CA ALA A 330 1.97 -17.35 -5.47
C ALA A 330 1.42 -18.30 -4.42
N VAL A 331 1.71 -18.03 -3.15
CA VAL A 331 1.23 -18.74 -1.96
C VAL A 331 0.87 -17.71 -0.91
N LEU A 332 -0.23 -17.91 -0.20
CA LEU A 332 -0.60 -16.98 0.88
C LEU A 332 0.44 -17.03 2.00
N PRO A 333 1.00 -15.88 2.41
CA PRO A 333 1.94 -15.81 3.53
C PRO A 333 1.30 -16.28 4.83
N ARG A 334 2.07 -16.97 5.68
CA ARG A 334 1.63 -17.52 6.97
C ARG A 334 2.09 -16.66 8.14
N ILE A 335 1.95 -15.34 8.02
CA ILE A 335 2.35 -14.40 9.08
C ILE A 335 1.26 -14.33 10.12
N ARG A 336 1.62 -14.48 11.40
CA ARG A 336 0.72 -14.18 12.52
C ARG A 336 0.62 -12.68 12.70
N LEU A 337 -0.59 -12.14 12.64
CA LEU A 337 -0.84 -10.74 12.91
C LEU A 337 -0.69 -10.47 14.41
N GLN A 338 0.17 -9.53 14.75
CA GLN A 338 0.45 -9.12 16.13
C GLN A 338 0.16 -7.64 16.28
N SER A 339 -0.75 -7.31 17.19
CA SER A 339 -1.04 -5.93 17.58
C SER A 339 -1.68 -5.96 18.95
N PRO A 340 -1.47 -4.94 19.81
CA PRO A 340 -2.17 -4.79 21.07
C PRO A 340 -3.71 -4.78 20.94
N LYS A 341 -4.21 -4.52 19.72
CA LYS A 341 -5.65 -4.52 19.39
C LYS A 341 -6.18 -5.89 18.99
N ILE A 342 -5.31 -6.87 18.74
CA ILE A 342 -5.70 -8.19 18.24
C ILE A 342 -5.72 -9.17 19.42
N THR A 343 -6.92 -9.58 19.81
CA THR A 343 -7.14 -10.54 20.92
C THR A 343 -7.23 -12.00 20.45
N ARG A 344 -7.21 -12.26 19.14
CA ARG A 344 -7.34 -13.58 18.54
C ARG A 344 -6.12 -13.91 17.68
N LYS A 345 -5.86 -15.20 17.45
CA LYS A 345 -4.80 -15.64 16.54
C LYS A 345 -5.27 -15.43 15.09
N LEU A 346 -4.93 -14.30 14.51
CA LEU A 346 -5.21 -13.95 13.12
C LEU A 346 -3.94 -14.07 12.28
N THR A 347 -4.12 -14.35 11.00
CA THR A 347 -3.01 -14.49 10.03
C THR A 347 -3.25 -13.62 8.79
N THR A 348 -2.20 -13.36 8.02
CA THR A 348 -2.31 -12.71 6.71
C THR A 348 -3.28 -13.46 5.78
N GLU A 349 -3.30 -14.80 5.81
CA GLU A 349 -4.26 -15.60 5.06
C GLU A 349 -5.71 -15.29 5.49
N TRP A 350 -5.97 -15.23 6.81
CA TRP A 350 -7.29 -14.85 7.33
C TRP A 350 -7.71 -13.47 6.81
N PHE A 351 -6.79 -12.50 6.86
CA PHE A 351 -7.04 -11.16 6.36
C PHE A 351 -7.39 -11.17 4.86
N ALA A 352 -6.57 -11.80 4.04
CA ALA A 352 -6.77 -11.87 2.60
C ALA A 352 -8.13 -12.50 2.23
N ARG A 353 -8.50 -13.60 2.90
CA ARG A 353 -9.80 -14.25 2.67
C ARG A 353 -10.98 -13.37 3.08
N ARG A 354 -10.84 -12.62 4.19
CA ARG A 354 -11.88 -11.67 4.63
C ARG A 354 -12.05 -10.50 3.66
N VAL A 355 -10.96 -10.01 3.08
CA VAL A 355 -11.03 -9.00 2.01
C VAL A 355 -11.65 -9.60 0.75
N ASP A 356 -11.27 -10.83 0.36
CA ASP A 356 -11.84 -11.49 -0.81
C ASP A 356 -13.36 -11.69 -0.70
N GLU A 357 -13.88 -12.08 0.47
CA GLU A 357 -15.34 -12.15 0.72
C GLU A 357 -16.03 -10.80 0.44
N ARG A 358 -15.42 -9.69 0.83
CA ARG A 358 -15.93 -8.33 0.56
C ARG A 358 -15.86 -7.97 -0.92
N TYR A 359 -14.76 -8.33 -1.54
CA TYR A 359 -14.55 -8.17 -2.98
C TYR A 359 -15.65 -8.88 -3.79
N GLN A 360 -15.95 -10.13 -3.47
CA GLN A 360 -17.01 -10.89 -4.16
C GLN A 360 -18.40 -10.25 -3.93
N ARG A 361 -18.68 -9.77 -2.70
CA ARG A 361 -19.92 -9.04 -2.43
C ARG A 361 -20.02 -7.73 -3.23
N CYS A 362 -18.90 -7.01 -3.38
CA CYS A 362 -18.88 -5.79 -4.19
C CYS A 362 -19.18 -6.12 -5.65
N ARG A 363 -18.55 -7.14 -6.22
CA ARG A 363 -18.81 -7.58 -7.60
C ARG A 363 -20.26 -7.98 -7.81
N GLY A 364 -20.87 -8.66 -6.85
CA GLY A 364 -22.29 -9.01 -6.89
C GLY A 364 -23.24 -7.81 -6.91
N ARG A 365 -22.80 -6.61 -6.47
CA ARG A 365 -23.61 -5.37 -6.57
C ARG A 365 -23.61 -4.73 -7.97
N ALA A 366 -22.78 -5.20 -8.88
CA ALA A 366 -22.70 -4.66 -10.24
C ALA A 366 -23.80 -5.21 -11.18
N GLY A 367 -24.37 -6.38 -10.85
CA GLY A 367 -25.39 -7.07 -11.62
C GLY A 367 -26.80 -6.60 -11.35
#